data_ff4a7bc4ee910ae1ee142ffe61680958
#
_entry.id   ff4a7bc4ee910ae1ee142ffe61680958
#
_cell.length_a   1.000
_cell.length_b   1.000
_cell.length_c   1.000
_cell.angle_alpha   90.00
_cell.angle_beta   90.00
_cell.angle_gamma   90.00
#
_symmetry.space_group_name_H-M   'P 1'
#
loop_
_entity.id
_entity.type
_entity.pdbx_description
1 polymer ?
#
loop_
_entity_poly.entity_id
_entity_poly.type
_entity_poly.pdbx_seq_one_letter_code
_entity_poly.pdbx_strand_id
1 'polypeptide(L)'
;SEVCSMFELEYPDPSTDALFYYRNFFQNFIHNRYFPAAGMEFFNPDSVAGYQAYYQEPGFDRNWFSSNTLIGWYKLIESLIEGRNTISGGNIYAQLDTVAFVKNKIANASDPNVLVTEITDLLYPESIDTDRTLYFKRFLVDEGFQDYYWTNVWLQYLNDNDDTTVRT
;
A
#
# COMPACT_ATOMS: atom_id res chain seq x y z
N SER A 1 -8.21 10.86 -4.42
CA SER A 1 -8.77 11.30 -3.14
C SER A 1 -9.47 10.18 -2.37
N GLU A 2 -10.37 9.40 -2.96
CA GLU A 2 -11.04 8.29 -2.24
C GLU A 2 -10.06 7.22 -1.76
N VAL A 3 -9.11 6.80 -2.59
CA VAL A 3 -8.08 5.84 -2.20
C VAL A 3 -7.24 6.39 -1.04
N CYS A 4 -6.85 7.65 -1.10
CA CYS A 4 -6.08 8.26 -0.02
C CYS A 4 -6.89 8.36 1.28
N SER A 5 -8.19 8.67 1.20
CA SER A 5 -9.04 8.70 2.38
C SER A 5 -9.34 7.30 2.92
N MET A 6 -9.46 6.31 2.04
CA MET A 6 -9.69 4.91 2.45
C MET A 6 -8.51 4.35 3.25
N PHE A 7 -7.28 4.67 2.86
CA PHE A 7 -6.07 4.24 3.55
C PHE A 7 -5.58 5.22 4.61
N GLU A 8 -6.35 6.27 4.91
CA GLU A 8 -5.98 7.28 5.92
C GLU A 8 -4.56 7.81 5.74
N LEU A 9 -4.15 8.05 4.49
CA LEU A 9 -2.82 8.57 4.19
C LEU A 9 -2.60 9.88 4.93
N GLU A 10 -1.63 9.88 5.82
CA GLU A 10 -1.20 11.10 6.49
C GLU A 10 -0.46 12.01 5.51
N TYR A 11 -0.94 13.24 5.42
CA TYR A 11 -0.23 14.29 4.73
C TYR A 11 0.48 15.17 5.75
N PRO A 12 1.70 15.63 5.45
CA PRO A 12 2.31 16.66 6.28
C PRO A 12 1.37 17.86 6.35
N ASP A 13 1.31 18.50 7.52
CA ASP A 13 0.37 19.61 7.81
C ASP A 13 0.36 20.64 6.66
N PRO A 14 -0.79 20.83 6.00
CA PRO A 14 -0.92 21.78 4.89
C PRO A 14 -0.98 23.24 5.35
N SER A 15 -0.53 23.55 6.56
CA SER A 15 -0.67 24.88 7.19
C SER A 15 -0.13 26.03 6.37
N THR A 16 0.77 25.75 5.42
CA THR A 16 1.39 26.78 4.59
C THR A 16 0.91 26.80 3.15
N ASP A 17 0.65 25.66 2.52
CA ASP A 17 0.15 25.57 1.14
C ASP A 17 -0.32 24.13 0.80
N ALA A 18 -1.56 23.83 1.09
CA ALA A 18 -2.16 22.53 0.78
C ALA A 18 -2.09 22.20 -0.72
N LEU A 19 -2.28 23.20 -1.60
CA LEU A 19 -2.22 23.00 -3.04
C LEU A 19 -0.81 22.61 -3.50
N PHE A 20 0.22 23.19 -2.90
CA PHE A 20 1.60 22.84 -3.17
C PHE A 20 1.90 21.37 -2.82
N TYR A 21 1.48 20.90 -1.65
CA TYR A 21 1.64 19.49 -1.23
C TYR A 21 0.87 18.54 -2.12
N TYR A 22 -0.39 18.81 -2.42
CA TYR A 22 -1.19 17.97 -3.32
C TYR A 22 -0.57 17.90 -4.72
N ARG A 23 -0.13 19.03 -5.27
CA ARG A 23 0.52 19.08 -6.57
C ARG A 23 1.81 18.26 -6.58
N ASN A 24 2.67 18.41 -5.57
CA ASN A 24 3.90 17.65 -5.48
C ASN A 24 3.64 16.15 -5.30
N PHE A 25 2.69 15.76 -4.45
CA PHE A 25 2.36 14.36 -4.26
C PHE A 25 1.77 13.73 -5.53
N PHE A 26 0.71 14.28 -6.06
CA PHE A 26 0.03 13.67 -7.20
C PHE A 26 0.77 13.88 -8.51
N GLN A 27 1.29 15.04 -8.78
CA GLN A 27 1.96 15.34 -10.05
C GLN A 27 3.39 14.81 -10.08
N ASN A 28 4.20 15.13 -9.08
CA ASN A 28 5.63 14.80 -9.15
C ASN A 28 5.91 13.40 -8.63
N PHE A 29 5.24 12.97 -7.55
CA PHE A 29 5.50 11.67 -6.96
C PHE A 29 4.72 10.57 -7.69
N ILE A 30 3.40 10.66 -7.78
CA ILE A 30 2.57 9.61 -8.39
C ILE A 30 2.68 9.65 -9.92
N HIS A 31 2.33 10.75 -10.55
CA HIS A 31 2.22 10.83 -12.01
C HIS A 31 3.58 10.80 -12.73
N ASN A 32 4.52 11.66 -12.33
CA ASN A 32 5.79 11.78 -13.07
C ASN A 32 6.84 10.72 -12.69
N ARG A 33 6.71 10.06 -11.56
CA ARG A 33 7.71 9.11 -11.09
C ARG A 33 7.21 7.67 -11.06
N TYR A 34 6.07 7.41 -10.41
CA TYR A 34 5.63 6.02 -10.19
C TYR A 34 4.81 5.45 -11.33
N PHE A 35 3.93 6.19 -11.96
CA PHE A 35 3.18 5.67 -13.10
C PHE A 35 4.10 5.26 -14.24
N PRO A 36 5.11 6.04 -14.66
CA PRO A 36 6.09 5.59 -15.64
C PRO A 36 6.86 4.35 -15.19
N ALA A 37 7.34 4.34 -13.94
CA ALA A 37 8.06 3.19 -13.40
C ALA A 37 7.20 1.92 -13.31
N ALA A 38 5.90 2.08 -13.13
CA ALA A 38 4.93 0.98 -13.11
C ALA A 38 4.39 0.61 -14.51
N GLY A 39 4.86 1.28 -15.57
CA GLY A 39 4.39 1.07 -16.93
C GLY A 39 2.98 1.62 -17.18
N MET A 40 2.50 2.56 -16.37
CA MET A 40 1.14 3.12 -16.40
C MET A 40 1.15 4.61 -16.68
N GLU A 41 1.81 5.03 -17.75
CA GLU A 41 1.76 6.42 -18.21
C GLU A 41 0.44 6.71 -18.93
N PHE A 42 -0.51 7.27 -18.19
CA PHE A 42 -1.76 7.69 -18.78
C PHE A 42 -1.55 8.89 -19.72
N PHE A 43 -2.17 8.84 -20.87
CA PHE A 43 -2.14 9.90 -21.91
C PHE A 43 -0.75 10.21 -22.49
N ASN A 44 0.24 9.38 -22.25
CA ASN A 44 1.59 9.50 -22.80
C ASN A 44 2.03 8.20 -23.50
N PRO A 45 1.49 7.90 -24.70
CA PRO A 45 1.89 6.69 -25.43
C PRO A 45 3.34 6.77 -25.89
N ASP A 46 4.01 5.62 -25.91
CA ASP A 46 5.42 5.48 -26.35
C ASP A 46 5.64 5.82 -27.82
N SER A 47 4.58 5.95 -28.60
CA SER A 47 4.61 6.15 -30.04
C SER A 47 3.68 7.28 -30.48
N VAL A 48 4.10 8.01 -31.51
CA VAL A 48 3.28 9.04 -32.18
C VAL A 48 1.98 8.46 -32.73
N ALA A 49 1.94 7.17 -33.02
CA ALA A 49 0.73 6.45 -33.47
C ALA A 49 -0.25 6.10 -32.32
N GLY A 50 0.08 6.47 -31.09
CA GLY A 50 -0.71 6.14 -29.91
C GLY A 50 -0.23 4.89 -29.20
N TYR A 51 -1.07 4.34 -28.33
CA TYR A 51 -0.79 3.07 -27.65
C TYR A 51 -0.79 1.91 -28.63
N GLN A 52 0.05 0.92 -28.37
CA GLN A 52 0.17 -0.24 -29.26
C GLN A 52 -1.13 -1.07 -29.25
N ALA A 53 -1.44 -1.70 -30.38
CA ALA A 53 -2.72 -2.39 -30.59
C ALA A 53 -2.93 -3.65 -29.70
N TYR A 54 -1.94 -4.09 -28.96
CA TYR A 54 -2.04 -5.23 -28.04
C TYR A 54 -2.66 -4.91 -26.68
N TYR A 55 -3.19 -3.71 -26.47
CA TYR A 55 -4.16 -3.50 -25.40
C TYR A 55 -5.51 -4.20 -25.68
N GLN A 56 -5.66 -4.84 -26.84
CA GLN A 56 -6.79 -5.69 -27.19
C GLN A 56 -6.57 -7.13 -26.72
N GLU A 57 -7.67 -7.84 -26.42
CA GLU A 57 -7.58 -9.26 -26.09
C GLU A 57 -6.75 -10.06 -27.13
N PRO A 58 -5.95 -11.04 -26.69
CA PRO A 58 -5.76 -11.54 -25.32
C PRO A 58 -4.55 -10.92 -24.59
N GLY A 59 -3.98 -9.88 -25.08
CA GLY A 59 -2.67 -9.42 -24.64
C GLY A 59 -2.66 -8.20 -23.72
N PHE A 60 -3.75 -7.46 -23.61
CA PHE A 60 -3.73 -6.14 -22.98
C PHE A 60 -3.41 -6.18 -21.47
N ASP A 61 -3.84 -7.20 -20.76
CA ASP A 61 -3.59 -7.40 -19.33
C ASP A 61 -2.14 -7.82 -19.03
N ARG A 62 -1.48 -8.51 -19.96
CA ARG A 62 -0.10 -8.99 -19.79
C ARG A 62 0.97 -7.99 -20.18
N ASN A 63 0.65 -7.07 -21.09
CA ASN A 63 1.63 -6.10 -21.60
C ASN A 63 2.04 -5.04 -20.57
N TRP A 64 1.23 -4.86 -19.52
CA TRP A 64 1.53 -3.96 -18.41
C TRP A 64 2.48 -4.59 -17.37
N PHE A 65 2.69 -5.91 -17.43
CA PHE A 65 3.53 -6.65 -16.48
C PHE A 65 4.87 -7.02 -17.09
N SER A 66 5.91 -6.38 -16.62
CA SER A 66 7.30 -6.76 -16.84
C SER A 66 8.01 -6.81 -15.49
N SER A 67 9.19 -7.41 -15.44
CA SER A 67 10.00 -7.41 -14.21
C SER A 67 10.28 -5.99 -13.70
N ASN A 68 10.53 -5.05 -14.61
CA ASN A 68 10.80 -3.67 -14.25
C ASN A 68 9.55 -2.94 -13.71
N THR A 69 8.40 -3.15 -14.33
CA THR A 69 7.15 -2.51 -13.90
C THR A 69 6.66 -3.06 -12.56
N LEU A 70 6.83 -4.35 -12.30
CA LEU A 70 6.56 -4.96 -10.99
C LEU A 70 7.45 -4.36 -9.90
N ILE A 71 8.74 -4.17 -10.15
CA ILE A 71 9.64 -3.50 -9.22
C ILE A 71 9.18 -2.06 -8.95
N GLY A 72 8.67 -1.35 -9.97
CA GLY A 72 8.08 -0.02 -9.83
C GLY A 72 6.90 -0.01 -8.86
N TRP A 73 6.01 -0.97 -8.98
CA TRP A 73 4.87 -1.16 -8.08
C TRP A 73 5.30 -1.43 -6.64
N TYR A 74 6.21 -2.38 -6.42
CA TYR A 74 6.71 -2.68 -5.08
C TYR A 74 7.36 -1.47 -4.41
N LYS A 75 8.18 -0.74 -5.15
CA LYS A 75 8.82 0.48 -4.64
C LYS A 75 7.84 1.59 -4.27
N LEU A 76 6.71 1.70 -4.98
CA LEU A 76 5.67 2.64 -4.60
C LEU A 76 5.08 2.28 -3.24
N ILE A 77 4.65 1.02 -3.08
CA ILE A 77 4.03 0.54 -1.85
C ILE A 77 5.03 0.66 -0.69
N GLU A 78 6.25 0.18 -0.86
CA GLU A 78 7.32 0.28 0.13
C GLU A 78 7.55 1.73 0.56
N SER A 79 7.66 2.66 -0.39
CA SER A 79 7.90 4.07 -0.08
C SER A 79 6.73 4.74 0.63
N LEU A 80 5.49 4.30 0.41
CA LEU A 80 4.32 4.79 1.14
C LEU A 80 4.28 4.25 2.57
N ILE A 81 4.61 2.98 2.78
CA ILE A 81 4.65 2.36 4.12
C ILE A 81 5.79 2.94 4.94
N GLU A 82 6.99 3.07 4.36
CA GLU A 82 8.18 3.56 5.07
C GLU A 82 8.26 5.08 5.18
N GLY A 83 7.37 5.82 4.51
CA GLY A 83 7.41 7.27 4.48
C GLY A 83 8.61 7.87 3.74
N ARG A 84 9.28 7.08 2.89
CA ARG A 84 10.47 7.51 2.13
C ARG A 84 10.14 8.31 0.86
N ASN A 85 9.06 9.02 0.89
CA ASN A 85 8.56 9.82 -0.24
C ASN A 85 9.24 11.19 -0.26
N THR A 86 10.54 11.23 -0.55
CA THR A 86 11.22 12.51 -0.66
C THR A 86 11.04 13.12 -2.05
N ILE A 87 10.40 14.26 -2.13
CA ILE A 87 10.53 15.21 -3.21
C ILE A 87 11.60 16.22 -2.82
N SER A 88 12.22 16.87 -3.78
CA SER A 88 13.31 17.85 -3.62
C SER A 88 13.15 18.69 -2.34
N GLY A 89 13.98 18.45 -1.34
CA GLY A 89 13.93 19.13 -0.05
C GLY A 89 13.83 18.21 1.19
N GLY A 90 13.70 16.89 1.00
CA GLY A 90 13.78 15.91 2.10
C GLY A 90 12.51 15.74 2.95
N ASN A 91 11.38 16.34 2.56
CA ASN A 91 10.12 16.20 3.30
C ASN A 91 9.36 14.95 2.88
N ILE A 92 8.78 14.25 3.84
CA ILE A 92 7.83 13.17 3.61
C ILE A 92 6.51 13.78 3.13
N TYR A 93 5.96 13.26 2.02
CA TYR A 93 4.74 13.80 1.43
C TYR A 93 3.49 13.01 1.76
N ALA A 94 3.62 11.72 1.96
CA ALA A 94 2.56 10.86 2.44
C ALA A 94 3.16 9.59 3.03
N GLN A 95 2.57 9.10 4.10
CA GLN A 95 2.89 7.83 4.71
C GLN A 95 1.61 7.10 5.05
N LEU A 96 1.57 5.80 4.77
CA LEU A 96 0.50 4.94 5.23
C LEU A 96 0.84 4.46 6.64
N ASP A 97 0.12 4.92 7.64
CA ASP A 97 0.18 4.33 8.97
C ASP A 97 -0.64 3.03 9.01
N THR A 98 0.05 1.91 8.77
CA THR A 98 -0.58 0.59 8.72
C THR A 98 -1.19 0.18 10.05
N VAL A 99 -0.59 0.57 11.18
CA VAL A 99 -1.08 0.25 12.51
C VAL A 99 -2.35 1.05 12.84
N ALA A 100 -2.33 2.35 12.56
CA ALA A 100 -3.53 3.19 12.72
C ALA A 100 -4.65 2.72 11.77
N PHE A 101 -4.33 2.36 10.53
CA PHE A 101 -5.30 1.79 9.59
C PHE A 101 -5.98 0.55 10.16
N VAL A 102 -5.20 -0.43 10.64
CA VAL A 102 -5.73 -1.66 11.25
C VAL A 102 -6.60 -1.34 12.46
N LYS A 103 -6.13 -0.47 13.36
CA LYS A 103 -6.87 -0.05 14.56
C LYS A 103 -8.23 0.56 14.24
N ASN A 104 -8.31 1.35 13.17
CA ASN A 104 -9.52 2.10 12.83
C ASN A 104 -10.49 1.33 11.91
N LYS A 105 -9.98 0.39 11.11
CA LYS A 105 -10.79 -0.26 10.06
C LYS A 105 -11.13 -1.72 10.36
N ILE A 106 -10.30 -2.43 11.13
CA ILE A 106 -10.50 -3.85 11.41
C ILE A 106 -11.20 -4.03 12.75
N ALA A 107 -12.36 -4.68 12.75
CA ALA A 107 -13.21 -4.77 13.93
C ALA A 107 -12.57 -5.58 15.08
N ASN A 108 -11.84 -6.64 14.76
CA ASN A 108 -11.17 -7.50 15.75
C ASN A 108 -9.73 -7.81 15.33
N ALA A 109 -8.90 -6.78 15.30
CA ALA A 109 -7.51 -6.90 14.92
C ALA A 109 -6.64 -7.72 15.90
N SER A 110 -7.16 -8.03 17.08
CA SER A 110 -6.47 -8.90 18.06
C SER A 110 -6.48 -10.38 17.65
N ASP A 111 -7.40 -10.79 16.78
CA ASP A 111 -7.43 -12.14 16.23
C ASP A 111 -6.73 -12.15 14.87
N PRO A 112 -5.57 -12.83 14.72
CA PRO A 112 -4.81 -12.83 13.46
C PRO A 112 -5.58 -13.45 12.29
N ASN A 113 -6.54 -14.33 12.54
CA ASN A 113 -7.36 -14.93 11.49
C ASN A 113 -8.37 -13.91 10.95
N VAL A 114 -9.01 -13.16 11.82
CA VAL A 114 -9.93 -12.07 11.44
C VAL A 114 -9.15 -10.98 10.71
N LEU A 115 -8.01 -10.55 11.24
CA LEU A 115 -7.17 -9.52 10.63
C LEU A 115 -6.77 -9.89 9.20
N VAL A 116 -6.23 -11.10 8.99
CA VAL A 116 -5.82 -11.55 7.65
C VAL A 116 -7.02 -11.63 6.71
N THR A 117 -8.15 -12.16 7.17
CA THR A 117 -9.35 -12.29 6.35
C THR A 117 -9.87 -10.92 5.92
N GLU A 118 -10.06 -9.99 6.85
CA GLU A 118 -10.60 -8.65 6.52
C GLU A 118 -9.66 -7.85 5.62
N ILE A 119 -8.33 -7.93 5.82
CA ILE A 119 -7.37 -7.28 4.92
C ILE A 119 -7.38 -7.91 3.53
N THR A 120 -7.43 -9.23 3.44
CA THR A 120 -7.46 -9.89 2.14
C THR A 120 -8.76 -9.64 1.39
N ASP A 121 -9.89 -9.63 2.07
CA ASP A 121 -11.19 -9.27 1.48
C ASP A 121 -11.23 -7.81 0.99
N LEU A 122 -10.49 -6.92 1.64
CA LEU A 122 -10.34 -5.52 1.19
C LEU A 122 -9.46 -5.39 -0.06
N LEU A 123 -8.38 -6.16 -0.14
CA LEU A 123 -7.35 -5.99 -1.17
C LEU A 123 -7.57 -6.87 -2.42
N TYR A 124 -8.26 -7.99 -2.28
CA TYR A 124 -8.51 -8.92 -3.38
C TYR A 124 -9.97 -8.86 -3.82
N PRO A 125 -10.23 -8.86 -5.13
CA PRO A 125 -11.60 -8.84 -5.65
C PRO A 125 -12.37 -10.15 -5.40
N GLU A 126 -11.64 -11.23 -5.11
CA GLU A 126 -12.18 -12.54 -4.81
C GLU A 126 -11.54 -13.08 -3.53
N SER A 127 -12.30 -13.91 -2.80
CA SER A 127 -11.78 -14.57 -1.60
C SER A 127 -10.60 -15.49 -1.95
N ILE A 128 -9.56 -15.41 -1.15
CA ILE A 128 -8.38 -16.27 -1.30
C ILE A 128 -8.60 -17.63 -0.65
N ASP A 129 -7.86 -18.63 -1.11
CA ASP A 129 -7.92 -19.97 -0.54
C ASP A 129 -7.25 -20.05 0.85
N THR A 130 -7.50 -21.15 1.57
CA THR A 130 -7.00 -21.38 2.93
C THR A 130 -5.47 -21.38 3.00
N ASP A 131 -4.79 -21.92 1.98
CA ASP A 131 -3.32 -22.01 1.99
C ASP A 131 -2.69 -20.62 1.88
N ARG A 132 -3.25 -19.73 1.06
CA ARG A 132 -2.84 -18.33 0.95
C ARG A 132 -3.15 -17.55 2.23
N THR A 133 -4.31 -17.79 2.84
CA THR A 133 -4.66 -17.18 4.13
C THR A 133 -3.64 -17.56 5.19
N LEU A 134 -3.29 -18.85 5.29
CA LEU A 134 -2.25 -19.33 6.21
C LEU A 134 -0.88 -18.72 5.89
N TYR A 135 -0.54 -18.57 4.61
CA TYR A 135 0.70 -17.92 4.19
C TYR A 135 0.77 -16.47 4.69
N PHE A 136 -0.29 -15.67 4.51
CA PHE A 136 -0.31 -14.29 5.01
C PHE A 136 -0.27 -14.23 6.54
N LYS A 137 -0.93 -15.16 7.22
CA LYS A 137 -0.90 -15.24 8.68
C LYS A 137 0.52 -15.42 9.25
N ARG A 138 1.42 -16.08 8.51
CA ARG A 138 2.82 -16.28 8.92
C ARG A 138 3.61 -14.97 9.09
N PHE A 139 3.18 -13.90 8.46
CA PHE A 139 3.79 -12.58 8.66
C PHE A 139 3.41 -11.95 10.01
N LEU A 140 2.31 -12.38 10.61
CA LEU A 140 1.86 -11.92 11.93
C LEU A 140 2.32 -12.87 13.04
N VAL A 141 2.37 -14.16 12.72
CA VAL A 141 2.68 -15.21 13.69
C VAL A 141 3.63 -16.20 13.02
N ASP A 142 4.90 -16.20 13.42
CA ASP A 142 5.92 -17.10 12.90
C ASP A 142 5.52 -18.58 12.99
N GLU A 143 6.08 -19.42 12.11
CA GLU A 143 5.84 -20.87 12.11
C GLU A 143 6.16 -21.48 13.49
N GLY A 144 5.14 -22.12 14.08
CA GLY A 144 5.25 -22.76 15.39
C GLY A 144 4.80 -21.92 16.57
N PHE A 145 4.52 -20.63 16.37
CA PHE A 145 3.89 -19.82 17.40
C PHE A 145 2.36 -19.94 17.35
N GLN A 146 1.74 -19.79 18.51
CA GLN A 146 0.29 -19.79 18.63
C GLN A 146 -0.29 -18.40 18.40
N ASP A 147 -1.53 -18.32 17.94
CA ASP A 147 -2.24 -17.08 17.63
C ASP A 147 -2.22 -16.05 18.79
N TYR A 148 -2.17 -16.53 20.02
CA TYR A 148 -2.14 -15.67 21.21
C TYR A 148 -0.90 -14.77 21.29
N TYR A 149 0.19 -15.07 20.58
CA TYR A 149 1.36 -14.18 20.54
C TYR A 149 1.00 -12.86 19.86
N TRP A 150 0.37 -12.92 18.70
CA TRP A 150 -0.14 -11.72 18.05
C TRP A 150 -1.17 -10.99 18.93
N THR A 151 -2.13 -11.74 19.47
CA THR A 151 -3.16 -11.18 20.36
C THR A 151 -2.53 -10.38 21.50
N ASN A 152 -1.50 -10.92 22.16
CA ASN A 152 -0.82 -10.25 23.25
C ASN A 152 -0.10 -8.98 22.80
N VAL A 153 0.63 -9.04 21.69
CA VAL A 153 1.31 -7.86 21.10
C VAL A 153 0.31 -6.76 20.77
N TRP A 154 -0.79 -7.11 20.13
CA TRP A 154 -1.83 -6.15 19.79
C TRP A 154 -2.49 -5.52 21.02
N LEU A 155 -2.83 -6.32 22.02
CA LEU A 155 -3.42 -5.83 23.27
C LEU A 155 -2.44 -4.94 24.06
N GLN A 156 -1.16 -5.27 24.04
CA GLN A 156 -0.13 -4.42 24.63
C GLN A 156 -0.08 -3.07 23.94
N TYR A 157 -0.05 -3.04 22.59
CA TYR A 157 -0.10 -1.81 21.83
C TYR A 157 -1.34 -0.96 22.16
N LEU A 158 -2.50 -1.57 22.28
CA LEU A 158 -3.73 -0.84 22.67
C LEU A 158 -3.66 -0.23 24.06
N ASN A 159 -2.84 -0.79 24.96
CA ASN A 159 -2.70 -0.32 26.33
C ASN A 159 -1.65 0.79 26.48
N ASP A 160 -0.51 0.70 25.79
CA ASP A 160 0.62 1.63 25.96
C ASP A 160 0.82 2.58 24.76
N ASN A 161 0.15 2.35 23.63
CA ASN A 161 0.33 3.02 22.34
C ASN A 161 1.77 2.95 21.79
N ASP A 162 2.57 1.99 22.22
CA ASP A 162 3.89 1.72 21.65
C ASP A 162 3.76 0.70 20.50
N ASP A 163 3.87 1.16 19.27
CA ASP A 163 3.71 0.36 18.07
C ASP A 163 5.01 -0.35 17.61
N THR A 164 6.10 -0.17 18.34
CA THR A 164 7.41 -0.73 17.98
C THR A 164 7.37 -2.24 17.75
N THR A 165 6.68 -2.96 18.63
CA THR A 165 6.56 -4.42 18.55
C THR A 165 5.57 -4.89 17.49
N VAL A 166 4.56 -4.08 17.19
CA VAL A 166 3.55 -4.41 16.16
C VAL A 166 4.09 -4.21 14.75
N ARG A 167 5.06 -3.31 14.57
CA ARG A 167 5.69 -2.99 13.27
C ARG A 167 6.86 -3.91 12.89
N THR A 168 7.38 -4.70 13.83
CA THR A 168 8.48 -5.65 13.59
C THR A 168 7.97 -6.99 13.12
#